data_d2894f7f71638079caec941a9bd5edc1
#
_entry.id   d2894f7f71638079caec941a9bd5edc1
#
_cell.length_a   1.000
_cell.length_b   1.000
_cell.length_c   1.000
_cell.angle_alpha   90.00
_cell.angle_beta   90.00
_cell.angle_gamma   90.00
#
_symmetry.space_group_name_H-M   'P 1'
#
loop_
_entity.id
_entity.type
_entity.pdbx_description
1 polymer ?
#
loop_
_entity_poly.entity_id
_entity_poly.type
_entity_poly.pdbx_seq_one_letter_code
_entity_poly.pdbx_strand_id
1 'polypeptide(L)'
;MPAKILTNADLEKMVETTDEWITARTGIKERRLAGKDEFTSDLAAQAGLRAMERAKVKPEELDLIIVATITGDMPFPSTSCLVQQKLKAQRAAAVDIQAACSGFIFGLEIAQQFIMSRTYDTVLVVGAEKLSSIVDWRDRNTCVLFGDGAGAAVLQNRPNAHGLLTAVMGSDGEKADLLFMPGGGCRCPASEESVASRQHFLRMEGKETFKNAVQAMETAAREALRRCEIDITKIKCVVPHQANRRIIEAVGERIGARPDQLFINVDRYGNTSAASVAIALDEAVSSGRVQRGELILLVVFGAGLTWGAAVIEW
;
A
#
# COMPACT_ATOMS: atom_id res chain seq x y z
N MET A 1 -1.35 -12.70 -2.60
CA MET A 1 -1.16 -12.82 -1.12
C MET A 1 -0.39 -14.08 -0.81
N PRO A 2 0.57 -14.04 0.14
CA PRO A 2 1.24 -15.25 0.64
C PRO A 2 0.26 -16.28 1.20
N ALA A 3 0.64 -17.57 1.16
CA ALA A 3 -0.22 -18.66 1.61
C ALA A 3 -0.26 -18.82 3.15
N LYS A 4 0.87 -18.52 3.82
CA LYS A 4 0.99 -18.70 5.27
C LYS A 4 0.17 -17.65 6.01
N ILE A 5 -0.70 -18.11 6.91
CA ILE A 5 -1.46 -17.27 7.82
C ILE A 5 -0.76 -17.25 9.18
N LEU A 6 -0.66 -16.07 9.79
CA LEU A 6 -0.29 -15.88 11.19
C LEU A 6 -1.50 -15.28 11.92
N THR A 7 -2.07 -16.03 12.86
CA THR A 7 -3.24 -15.61 13.65
C THR A 7 -2.80 -14.84 14.89
N ASN A 8 -3.77 -14.17 15.55
CA ASN A 8 -3.52 -13.56 16.86
C ASN A 8 -3.14 -14.62 17.91
N ALA A 9 -3.77 -15.81 17.89
CA ALA A 9 -3.43 -16.93 18.77
C ALA A 9 -1.99 -17.44 18.57
N ASP A 10 -1.41 -17.29 17.38
CA ASP A 10 0.01 -17.59 17.17
C ASP A 10 0.92 -16.50 17.75
N LEU A 11 0.51 -15.23 17.68
CA LEU A 11 1.25 -14.11 18.29
C LEU A 11 1.26 -14.17 19.81
N GLU A 12 0.21 -14.70 20.45
CA GLU A 12 0.17 -14.94 21.91
C GLU A 12 1.29 -15.86 22.39
N LYS A 13 1.77 -16.76 21.52
CA LYS A 13 2.91 -17.66 21.82
C LYS A 13 4.27 -16.97 21.66
N MET A 14 4.31 -15.78 21.03
CA MET A 14 5.55 -15.08 20.66
C MET A 14 5.82 -13.86 21.54
N VAL A 15 4.76 -13.12 21.91
CA VAL A 15 4.85 -11.88 22.69
C VAL A 15 3.68 -11.82 23.69
N GLU A 16 3.83 -11.01 24.73
CA GLU A 16 2.78 -10.80 25.73
C GLU A 16 1.61 -10.00 25.14
N THR A 17 0.62 -10.68 24.61
CA THR A 17 -0.59 -10.11 23.97
C THR A 17 -1.76 -11.07 24.06
N THR A 18 -2.98 -10.63 23.64
CA THR A 18 -4.16 -11.50 23.48
C THR A 18 -4.91 -11.13 22.21
N ASP A 19 -5.69 -12.09 21.67
CA ASP A 19 -6.56 -11.83 20.50
C ASP A 19 -7.52 -10.67 20.77
N GLU A 20 -8.12 -10.60 21.96
CA GLU A 20 -9.02 -9.52 22.34
C GLU A 20 -8.33 -8.18 22.32
N TRP A 21 -7.07 -8.10 22.85
CA TRP A 21 -6.30 -6.88 22.88
C TRP A 21 -5.95 -6.39 21.48
N ILE A 22 -5.50 -7.29 20.59
CA ILE A 22 -5.15 -6.96 19.20
C ILE A 22 -6.41 -6.52 18.44
N THR A 23 -7.46 -7.32 18.49
CA THR A 23 -8.71 -7.09 17.77
C THR A 23 -9.39 -5.78 18.19
N ALA A 24 -9.48 -5.51 19.50
CA ALA A 24 -10.10 -4.29 20.01
C ALA A 24 -9.34 -3.01 19.61
N ARG A 25 -8.01 -3.09 19.47
CA ARG A 25 -7.16 -1.93 19.14
C ARG A 25 -6.97 -1.71 17.64
N THR A 26 -6.99 -2.77 16.86
CA THR A 26 -6.59 -2.74 15.45
C THR A 26 -7.64 -3.24 14.48
N GLY A 27 -8.53 -4.10 14.94
CA GLY A 27 -9.45 -4.88 14.11
C GLY A 27 -8.79 -6.08 13.41
N ILE A 28 -7.49 -6.30 13.58
CA ILE A 28 -6.73 -7.36 12.91
C ILE A 28 -6.95 -8.68 13.63
N LYS A 29 -7.27 -9.74 12.89
CA LYS A 29 -7.41 -11.12 13.37
C LYS A 29 -6.30 -12.03 12.88
N GLU A 30 -5.89 -11.81 11.64
CA GLU A 30 -4.81 -12.56 10.99
C GLU A 30 -4.04 -11.67 10.00
N ARG A 31 -2.86 -12.14 9.62
CA ARG A 31 -2.05 -11.55 8.56
C ARG A 31 -1.37 -12.64 7.75
N ARG A 32 -0.91 -12.28 6.56
CA ARG A 32 -0.20 -13.18 5.67
C ARG A 32 1.28 -12.94 5.77
N LEU A 33 2.06 -14.02 5.77
CA LEU A 33 3.51 -13.94 5.80
C LEU A 33 4.10 -14.68 4.61
N ALA A 34 5.00 -14.02 3.90
CA ALA A 34 5.79 -14.62 2.83
C ALA A 34 6.72 -15.71 3.39
N GLY A 35 6.93 -16.75 2.61
CA GLY A 35 7.86 -17.80 2.91
C GLY A 35 9.31 -17.30 2.98
N LYS A 36 10.22 -18.18 3.48
CA LYS A 36 11.64 -17.82 3.59
C LYS A 36 12.23 -17.45 2.23
N ASP A 37 11.90 -18.19 1.20
CA ASP A 37 12.40 -18.05 -0.18
C ASP A 37 11.38 -17.35 -1.09
N GLU A 38 10.41 -16.62 -0.53
CA GLU A 38 9.43 -15.80 -1.23
C GLU A 38 9.76 -14.33 -0.93
N PHE A 39 10.18 -13.59 -1.96
CA PHE A 39 10.68 -12.23 -1.86
C PHE A 39 9.64 -11.21 -2.35
N THR A 40 9.90 -9.93 -2.10
CA THR A 40 9.01 -8.85 -2.53
C THR A 40 8.80 -8.84 -4.03
N SER A 41 9.86 -9.13 -4.82
CA SER A 41 9.74 -9.24 -6.28
C SER A 41 8.87 -10.42 -6.74
N ASP A 42 8.80 -11.52 -5.98
CA ASP A 42 7.93 -12.66 -6.30
C ASP A 42 6.45 -12.28 -6.13
N LEU A 43 6.14 -11.66 -4.98
CA LEU A 43 4.79 -11.16 -4.69
C LEU A 43 4.37 -10.11 -5.72
N ALA A 44 5.25 -9.16 -6.03
CA ALA A 44 5.02 -8.11 -7.01
C ALA A 44 4.77 -8.67 -8.41
N ALA A 45 5.58 -9.63 -8.86
CA ALA A 45 5.41 -10.26 -10.16
C ALA A 45 4.09 -11.03 -10.27
N GLN A 46 3.70 -11.76 -9.22
CA GLN A 46 2.40 -12.45 -9.20
C GLN A 46 1.21 -11.47 -9.26
N ALA A 47 1.27 -10.36 -8.52
CA ALA A 47 0.24 -9.32 -8.58
C ALA A 47 0.20 -8.67 -9.96
N GLY A 48 1.37 -8.36 -10.54
CA GLY A 48 1.51 -7.81 -11.89
C GLY A 48 0.91 -8.72 -12.96
N LEU A 49 1.22 -10.02 -12.93
CA LEU A 49 0.62 -11.00 -13.86
C LEU A 49 -0.90 -10.98 -13.81
N ARG A 50 -1.50 -11.00 -12.62
CA ARG A 50 -2.96 -10.97 -12.46
C ARG A 50 -3.58 -9.66 -12.97
N ALA A 51 -2.91 -8.53 -12.72
CA ALA A 51 -3.35 -7.23 -13.23
C ALA A 51 -3.29 -7.18 -14.77
N MET A 52 -2.22 -7.70 -15.37
CA MET A 52 -2.06 -7.80 -16.83
C MET A 52 -3.09 -8.73 -17.47
N GLU A 53 -3.36 -9.87 -16.86
CA GLU A 53 -4.41 -10.81 -17.32
C GLU A 53 -5.78 -10.14 -17.35
N ARG A 54 -6.15 -9.40 -16.29
CA ARG A 54 -7.42 -8.65 -16.23
C ARG A 54 -7.49 -7.52 -17.25
N ALA A 55 -6.38 -6.82 -17.45
CA ALA A 55 -6.28 -5.74 -18.42
C ALA A 55 -6.17 -6.26 -19.87
N LYS A 56 -5.94 -7.57 -20.05
CA LYS A 56 -5.62 -8.23 -21.34
C LYS A 56 -4.39 -7.61 -22.00
N VAL A 57 -3.37 -7.32 -21.19
CA VAL A 57 -2.10 -6.74 -21.60
C VAL A 57 -1.02 -7.82 -21.56
N LYS A 58 -0.22 -7.91 -22.61
CA LYS A 58 0.93 -8.81 -22.70
C LYS A 58 2.19 -8.13 -22.16
N PRO A 59 3.21 -8.89 -21.73
CA PRO A 59 4.47 -8.31 -21.24
C PRO A 59 5.15 -7.35 -22.23
N GLU A 60 5.06 -7.63 -23.53
CA GLU A 60 5.67 -6.82 -24.58
C GLU A 60 4.98 -5.47 -24.80
N GLU A 61 3.77 -5.29 -24.26
CA GLU A 61 2.97 -4.07 -24.35
C GLU A 61 3.24 -3.11 -23.18
N LEU A 62 3.97 -3.56 -22.16
CA LEU A 62 4.35 -2.68 -21.04
C LEU A 62 5.48 -1.74 -21.46
N ASP A 63 5.31 -0.45 -21.19
CA ASP A 63 6.31 0.59 -21.40
C ASP A 63 7.06 0.92 -20.11
N LEU A 64 6.37 0.84 -18.95
CA LEU A 64 6.93 1.17 -17.64
C LEU A 64 6.37 0.25 -16.55
N ILE A 65 7.24 -0.15 -15.63
CA ILE A 65 6.90 -0.85 -14.38
C ILE A 65 7.33 0.04 -13.22
N ILE A 66 6.38 0.42 -12.37
CA ILE A 66 6.61 1.15 -11.12
C ILE A 66 6.32 0.22 -9.96
N VAL A 67 7.31 -0.04 -9.11
CA VAL A 67 7.11 -0.79 -7.87
C VAL A 67 7.25 0.15 -6.68
N ALA A 68 6.18 0.27 -5.89
CA ALA A 68 6.17 0.99 -4.64
C ALA A 68 6.49 0.03 -3.50
N THR A 69 7.65 0.17 -2.87
CA THR A 69 8.10 -0.71 -1.78
C THR A 69 9.13 -0.04 -0.88
N ILE A 70 9.14 -0.41 0.40
CA ILE A 70 10.19 -0.12 1.38
C ILE A 70 10.95 -1.38 1.82
N THR A 71 10.54 -2.54 1.31
CA THR A 71 11.10 -3.86 1.62
C THR A 71 11.56 -4.57 0.37
N GLY A 72 12.27 -3.83 -0.51
CA GLY A 72 12.85 -4.40 -1.72
C GLY A 72 13.77 -5.59 -1.42
N ASP A 73 13.97 -6.46 -2.42
CA ASP A 73 14.78 -7.67 -2.27
C ASP A 73 16.21 -7.36 -1.82
N MET A 74 16.73 -6.22 -2.26
CA MET A 74 18.07 -5.70 -1.94
C MET A 74 18.14 -4.19 -2.20
N PRO A 75 19.18 -3.47 -1.72
CA PRO A 75 19.33 -2.04 -1.96
C PRO A 75 19.43 -1.66 -3.45
N PHE A 76 20.06 -2.50 -4.25
CA PHE A 76 20.14 -2.42 -5.72
C PHE A 76 20.54 -3.79 -6.30
N PRO A 77 20.11 -4.16 -7.52
CA PRO A 77 19.23 -3.39 -8.38
C PRO A 77 17.83 -3.21 -7.78
N SER A 78 17.01 -2.34 -8.40
CA SER A 78 15.64 -2.10 -7.97
C SER A 78 14.79 -3.37 -8.05
N THR A 79 13.80 -3.50 -7.17
CA THR A 79 12.83 -4.60 -7.18
C THR A 79 12.06 -4.65 -8.50
N SER A 80 11.75 -3.50 -9.09
CA SER A 80 11.10 -3.40 -10.39
C SER A 80 11.89 -4.03 -11.53
N CYS A 81 13.24 -3.99 -11.51
CA CYS A 81 14.07 -4.71 -12.48
C CYS A 81 13.93 -6.23 -12.34
N LEU A 82 13.83 -6.74 -11.11
CA LEU A 82 13.58 -8.16 -10.86
C LEU A 82 12.17 -8.56 -11.30
N VAL A 83 11.18 -7.69 -11.06
CA VAL A 83 9.80 -7.88 -11.54
C VAL A 83 9.75 -7.90 -13.07
N GLN A 84 10.42 -6.94 -13.72
CA GLN A 84 10.54 -6.89 -15.19
C GLN A 84 11.06 -8.22 -15.76
N GLN A 85 12.13 -8.77 -15.16
CA GLN A 85 12.70 -10.05 -15.55
C GLN A 85 11.69 -11.20 -15.39
N LYS A 86 11.02 -11.27 -14.21
CA LYS A 86 10.05 -12.33 -13.90
C LYS A 86 8.82 -12.27 -14.82
N LEU A 87 8.36 -11.08 -15.18
CA LEU A 87 7.27 -10.84 -16.11
C LEU A 87 7.69 -11.03 -17.59
N LYS A 88 8.99 -11.10 -17.88
CA LYS A 88 9.56 -11.09 -19.24
C LYS A 88 9.19 -9.83 -20.04
N ALA A 89 8.98 -8.72 -19.38
CA ALA A 89 8.60 -7.43 -19.98
C ALA A 89 9.84 -6.65 -20.46
N GLN A 90 10.59 -7.21 -21.40
CA GLN A 90 11.92 -6.74 -21.81
C GLN A 90 11.97 -5.30 -22.33
N ARG A 91 10.84 -4.76 -22.84
CA ARG A 91 10.77 -3.39 -23.37
C ARG A 91 10.48 -2.34 -22.29
N ALA A 92 9.87 -2.77 -21.19
CA ALA A 92 9.45 -1.85 -20.14
C ALA A 92 10.66 -1.21 -19.43
N ALA A 93 10.65 0.10 -19.22
CA ALA A 93 11.49 0.70 -18.21
C ALA A 93 11.03 0.23 -16.81
N ALA A 94 11.94 0.23 -15.82
CA ALA A 94 11.62 -0.25 -14.48
C ALA A 94 12.18 0.68 -13.42
N VAL A 95 11.35 1.09 -12.44
CA VAL A 95 11.72 2.00 -11.36
C VAL A 95 11.02 1.64 -10.06
N ASP A 96 11.77 1.68 -8.95
CA ASP A 96 11.16 1.66 -7.62
C ASP A 96 10.87 3.07 -7.14
N ILE A 97 9.77 3.23 -6.41
CA ILE A 97 9.45 4.46 -5.68
C ILE A 97 9.28 4.15 -4.20
N GLN A 98 9.65 5.11 -3.35
CA GLN A 98 9.58 4.97 -1.91
C GLN A 98 8.78 6.12 -1.30
N ALA A 99 7.53 5.81 -0.90
CA ALA A 99 6.65 6.70 -0.17
C ALA A 99 5.87 5.90 0.90
N ALA A 100 6.48 4.83 1.40
CA ALA A 100 5.91 3.90 2.37
C ALA A 100 4.47 3.50 2.00
N CYS A 101 3.53 3.50 2.95
CA CYS A 101 2.16 3.07 2.70
C CYS A 101 1.41 3.93 1.67
N SER A 102 1.91 5.12 1.32
CA SER A 102 1.34 5.98 0.27
C SER A 102 1.84 5.62 -1.13
N GLY A 103 2.82 4.73 -1.24
CA GLY A 103 3.54 4.45 -2.48
C GLY A 103 2.66 4.06 -3.66
N PHE A 104 1.59 3.29 -3.44
CA PHE A 104 0.72 2.89 -4.54
C PHE A 104 0.01 4.09 -5.19
N ILE A 105 -0.54 5.04 -4.42
CA ILE A 105 -1.18 6.25 -4.97
C ILE A 105 -0.14 7.16 -5.63
N PHE A 106 1.05 7.29 -5.05
CA PHE A 106 2.16 8.02 -5.68
C PHE A 106 2.52 7.40 -7.04
N GLY A 107 2.56 6.06 -7.11
CA GLY A 107 2.79 5.32 -8.36
C GLY A 107 1.68 5.54 -9.39
N LEU A 108 0.40 5.57 -8.97
CA LEU A 108 -0.72 5.87 -9.86
C LEU A 108 -0.62 7.27 -10.47
N GLU A 109 -0.29 8.28 -9.65
CA GLU A 109 -0.11 9.66 -10.13
C GLU A 109 1.06 9.78 -11.11
N ILE A 110 2.22 9.19 -10.77
CA ILE A 110 3.39 9.18 -11.66
C ILE A 110 3.04 8.51 -13.00
N ALA A 111 2.37 7.36 -12.96
CA ALA A 111 1.93 6.65 -14.16
C ALA A 111 0.97 7.49 -15.01
N GLN A 112 0.01 8.17 -14.36
CA GLN A 112 -0.93 9.06 -15.04
C GLN A 112 -0.20 10.18 -15.78
N GLN A 113 0.81 10.81 -15.17
CA GLN A 113 1.57 11.88 -15.82
C GLN A 113 2.35 11.37 -17.04
N PHE A 114 2.94 10.19 -17.00
CA PHE A 114 3.59 9.59 -18.17
C PHE A 114 2.59 9.29 -19.30
N ILE A 115 1.39 8.82 -18.96
CA ILE A 115 0.35 8.54 -19.94
C ILE A 115 -0.20 9.84 -20.54
N MET A 116 -0.47 10.85 -19.70
CA MET A 116 -1.00 12.15 -20.15
C MET A 116 0.00 12.90 -21.06
N SER A 117 1.30 12.81 -20.74
CA SER A 117 2.37 13.37 -21.58
C SER A 117 2.62 12.57 -22.87
N ARG A 118 1.95 11.43 -23.03
CA ARG A 118 2.15 10.48 -24.14
C ARG A 118 3.58 9.94 -24.25
N THR A 119 4.30 9.92 -23.13
CA THR A 119 5.63 9.30 -23.06
C THR A 119 5.50 7.78 -23.06
N TYR A 120 4.50 7.28 -22.34
CA TYR A 120 4.15 5.85 -22.26
C TYR A 120 2.64 5.65 -22.39
N ASP A 121 2.22 4.54 -22.99
CA ASP A 121 0.83 4.19 -23.19
C ASP A 121 0.32 3.14 -22.20
N THR A 122 1.20 2.28 -21.71
CA THR A 122 0.84 1.17 -20.81
C THR A 122 1.82 1.08 -19.64
N VAL A 123 1.33 1.34 -18.44
CA VAL A 123 2.12 1.36 -17.20
C VAL A 123 1.56 0.36 -16.20
N LEU A 124 2.43 -0.49 -15.65
CA LEU A 124 2.13 -1.37 -14.53
C LEU A 124 2.58 -0.69 -13.22
N VAL A 125 1.66 -0.48 -12.29
CA VAL A 125 1.93 0.02 -10.94
C VAL A 125 1.69 -1.09 -9.93
N VAL A 126 2.68 -1.37 -9.10
CA VAL A 126 2.64 -2.42 -8.08
C VAL A 126 2.96 -1.82 -6.71
N GLY A 127 2.14 -2.11 -5.71
CA GLY A 127 2.49 -1.97 -4.30
C GLY A 127 2.84 -3.35 -3.75
N ALA A 128 4.03 -3.54 -3.20
CA ALA A 128 4.49 -4.85 -2.72
C ALA A 128 5.38 -4.71 -1.50
N GLU A 129 5.15 -5.59 -0.50
CA GLU A 129 5.92 -5.55 0.75
C GLU A 129 6.11 -6.94 1.35
N LYS A 130 7.31 -7.15 1.91
CA LYS A 130 7.62 -8.22 2.86
C LYS A 130 7.97 -7.59 4.21
N LEU A 131 6.99 -6.98 4.88
CA LEU A 131 7.19 -6.27 6.15
C LEU A 131 7.67 -7.18 7.27
N SER A 132 7.34 -8.48 7.18
CA SER A 132 7.81 -9.48 8.12
C SER A 132 9.33 -9.55 8.26
N SER A 133 10.09 -9.04 7.25
CA SER A 133 11.55 -8.98 7.27
C SER A 133 12.13 -7.83 8.11
N ILE A 134 11.34 -6.78 8.36
CA ILE A 134 11.75 -5.58 9.10
C ILE A 134 10.95 -5.34 10.38
N VAL A 135 10.02 -6.22 10.72
CA VAL A 135 9.26 -6.18 11.97
C VAL A 135 10.10 -6.78 13.10
N ASP A 136 10.16 -6.09 14.23
CA ASP A 136 10.70 -6.65 15.46
C ASP A 136 9.67 -7.57 16.13
N TRP A 137 9.82 -8.88 15.98
CA TRP A 137 8.94 -9.88 16.57
C TRP A 137 8.97 -9.96 18.11
N ARG A 138 9.77 -9.11 18.77
CA ARG A 138 9.79 -8.94 20.23
C ARG A 138 9.06 -7.67 20.68
N ASP A 139 8.73 -6.76 19.75
CA ASP A 139 7.96 -5.55 20.02
C ASP A 139 6.48 -5.76 19.70
N ARG A 140 5.66 -6.00 20.73
CA ARG A 140 4.23 -6.20 20.57
C ARG A 140 3.48 -4.99 19.98
N ASN A 141 4.06 -3.77 20.05
CA ASN A 141 3.41 -2.58 19.53
C ASN A 141 3.42 -2.55 18.00
N THR A 142 4.37 -3.23 17.38
CA THR A 142 4.55 -3.26 15.93
C THR A 142 4.27 -4.63 15.33
N CYS A 143 4.71 -5.75 15.94
CA CYS A 143 4.60 -7.08 15.35
C CYS A 143 3.14 -7.56 15.14
N VAL A 144 2.19 -7.01 15.88
CA VAL A 144 0.77 -7.34 15.76
C VAL A 144 0.07 -6.65 14.59
N LEU A 145 0.72 -5.70 13.91
CA LEU A 145 0.10 -4.86 12.90
C LEU A 145 0.32 -5.34 11.47
N PHE A 146 1.54 -5.73 11.15
CA PHE A 146 2.02 -5.82 9.77
C PHE A 146 1.88 -7.22 9.17
N GLY A 147 1.63 -7.24 7.86
CA GLY A 147 1.61 -8.44 7.04
C GLY A 147 2.28 -8.20 5.69
N ASP A 148 2.50 -9.28 4.94
CA ASP A 148 3.13 -9.27 3.63
C ASP A 148 2.09 -9.38 2.53
N GLY A 149 2.36 -8.77 1.38
CA GLY A 149 1.47 -8.88 0.23
C GLY A 149 1.86 -7.98 -0.92
N ALA A 150 1.16 -8.14 -2.03
CA ALA A 150 1.25 -7.28 -3.20
C ALA A 150 -0.11 -7.10 -3.87
N GLY A 151 -0.31 -5.93 -4.44
CA GLY A 151 -1.42 -5.61 -5.34
C GLY A 151 -0.94 -4.74 -6.48
N ALA A 152 -1.60 -4.81 -7.64
CA ALA A 152 -1.16 -4.11 -8.83
C ALA A 152 -2.33 -3.57 -9.66
N ALA A 153 -2.06 -2.55 -10.46
CA ALA A 153 -2.96 -2.01 -11.47
C ALA A 153 -2.22 -1.74 -12.77
N VAL A 154 -2.91 -1.94 -13.89
CA VAL A 154 -2.45 -1.51 -15.21
C VAL A 154 -3.19 -0.23 -15.59
N LEU A 155 -2.44 0.81 -15.90
CA LEU A 155 -2.97 2.05 -16.46
C LEU A 155 -2.66 2.08 -17.96
N GLN A 156 -3.67 2.46 -18.75
CA GLN A 156 -3.53 2.55 -20.21
C GLN A 156 -4.15 3.84 -20.75
N ASN A 157 -3.52 4.38 -21.79
CA ASN A 157 -4.12 5.43 -22.60
C ASN A 157 -5.22 4.83 -23.47
N ARG A 158 -6.49 5.08 -23.13
CA ARG A 158 -7.64 4.62 -23.92
C ARG A 158 -8.61 5.76 -24.15
N PRO A 159 -8.99 6.04 -25.40
CA PRO A 159 -10.02 7.05 -25.71
C PRO A 159 -11.35 6.70 -25.02
N ASN A 160 -12.03 7.72 -24.48
CA ASN A 160 -13.34 7.59 -23.81
C ASN A 160 -13.37 6.56 -22.66
N ALA A 161 -12.23 6.25 -22.05
CA ALA A 161 -12.17 5.38 -20.89
C ALA A 161 -12.38 6.19 -19.61
N HIS A 162 -13.06 5.56 -18.67
CA HIS A 162 -13.04 5.93 -17.26
C HIS A 162 -11.65 5.61 -16.67
N GLY A 163 -11.34 6.10 -15.50
CA GLY A 163 -10.04 5.83 -14.90
C GLY A 163 -9.71 6.76 -13.75
N LEU A 164 -8.43 7.02 -13.57
CA LEU A 164 -7.94 7.93 -12.54
C LEU A 164 -8.31 9.38 -12.90
N LEU A 165 -9.27 9.95 -12.17
CA LEU A 165 -9.75 11.31 -12.40
C LEU A 165 -8.80 12.34 -11.80
N THR A 166 -8.30 12.07 -10.61
CA THR A 166 -7.31 12.90 -9.90
C THR A 166 -6.54 12.07 -8.89
N ALA A 167 -5.31 12.49 -8.59
CA ALA A 167 -4.62 12.09 -7.39
C ALA A 167 -4.03 13.31 -6.67
N VAL A 168 -3.94 13.21 -5.35
CA VAL A 168 -3.37 14.22 -4.46
C VAL A 168 -2.26 13.55 -3.68
N MET A 169 -1.11 14.20 -3.63
CA MET A 169 0.05 13.74 -2.85
C MET A 169 0.48 14.84 -1.88
N GLY A 170 0.98 14.45 -0.71
CA GLY A 170 1.56 15.37 0.26
C GLY A 170 2.57 14.67 1.14
N SER A 171 3.44 15.46 1.78
CA SER A 171 4.45 14.97 2.71
C SER A 171 4.81 16.00 3.79
N ASP A 172 5.31 15.50 4.93
CA ASP A 172 5.80 16.29 6.06
C ASP A 172 7.07 15.62 6.62
N GLY A 173 8.22 16.08 6.16
CA GLY A 173 9.53 15.55 6.57
C GLY A 173 9.93 15.92 8.00
N GLU A 174 9.28 16.89 8.65
CA GLU A 174 9.56 17.26 10.04
C GLU A 174 9.17 16.16 11.03
N LYS A 175 8.30 15.23 10.59
CA LYS A 175 7.78 14.11 11.39
C LYS A 175 8.32 12.74 10.96
N ALA A 176 9.49 12.73 10.33
CA ALA A 176 10.09 11.49 9.79
C ALA A 176 10.38 10.44 10.87
N ASP A 177 10.60 10.85 12.11
CA ASP A 177 10.90 10.01 13.26
C ASP A 177 9.68 9.35 13.92
N LEU A 178 8.46 9.64 13.45
CA LEU A 178 7.26 8.99 13.99
C LEU A 178 7.07 7.54 13.50
N LEU A 179 7.57 7.21 12.31
CA LEU A 179 7.55 5.86 11.75
C LEU A 179 8.75 5.69 10.80
N PHE A 180 9.75 4.91 11.20
CA PHE A 180 11.00 4.78 10.48
C PHE A 180 11.76 3.50 10.82
N MET A 181 12.79 3.20 10.06
CA MET A 181 13.78 2.15 10.36
C MET A 181 15.16 2.80 10.44
N PRO A 182 15.82 2.80 11.60
CA PRO A 182 17.10 3.53 11.79
C PRO A 182 18.26 2.98 10.98
N GLY A 183 18.39 1.67 10.89
CA GLY A 183 19.54 0.98 10.31
C GLY A 183 19.33 0.49 8.88
N GLY A 184 20.42 0.18 8.20
CA GLY A 184 20.44 -0.34 6.84
C GLY A 184 20.68 0.72 5.75
N GLY A 185 20.60 2.02 6.08
CA GLY A 185 20.93 3.12 5.20
C GLY A 185 22.33 3.71 5.47
N CYS A 186 22.72 4.73 4.70
CA CYS A 186 24.02 5.39 4.81
C CYS A 186 24.23 6.11 6.16
N ARG A 187 23.16 6.48 6.86
CA ARG A 187 23.21 7.11 8.19
C ARG A 187 23.61 6.11 9.28
N CYS A 188 23.18 4.86 9.14
CA CYS A 188 23.48 3.76 10.04
C CYS A 188 23.70 2.47 9.22
N PRO A 189 24.88 2.31 8.62
CA PRO A 189 25.22 1.10 7.86
C PRO A 189 25.17 -0.16 8.73
N ALA A 190 25.04 -1.32 8.09
CA ALA A 190 25.07 -2.60 8.80
C ALA A 190 26.41 -2.83 9.49
N SER A 191 26.37 -3.10 10.80
CA SER A 191 27.52 -3.41 11.64
C SER A 191 27.07 -4.35 12.76
N GLU A 192 28.02 -5.01 13.44
CA GLU A 192 27.70 -5.84 14.62
C GLU A 192 26.94 -5.03 15.67
N GLU A 193 27.35 -3.78 15.92
CA GLU A 193 26.69 -2.88 16.86
C GLU A 193 25.25 -2.53 16.42
N SER A 194 25.06 -2.17 15.15
CA SER A 194 23.72 -1.80 14.65
C SER A 194 22.76 -2.99 14.65
N VAL A 195 23.25 -4.20 14.43
CA VAL A 195 22.47 -5.44 14.53
C VAL A 195 22.16 -5.76 16.01
N ALA A 196 23.15 -5.70 16.89
CA ALA A 196 22.99 -5.98 18.32
C ALA A 196 22.01 -4.98 18.99
N SER A 197 22.07 -3.70 18.60
CA SER A 197 21.17 -2.65 19.07
C SER A 197 19.81 -2.59 18.35
N ARG A 198 19.51 -3.59 17.49
CA ARG A 198 18.22 -3.76 16.80
C ARG A 198 17.81 -2.56 15.95
N GLN A 199 18.78 -1.91 15.29
CA GLN A 199 18.50 -0.74 14.44
C GLN A 199 17.81 -1.10 13.11
N HIS A 200 17.85 -2.38 12.69
CA HIS A 200 17.31 -2.88 11.43
C HIS A 200 15.82 -3.29 11.50
N PHE A 201 15.11 -2.80 12.52
CA PHE A 201 13.67 -3.00 12.64
C PHE A 201 12.93 -1.66 12.65
N LEU A 202 11.72 -1.68 12.11
CA LEU A 202 10.86 -0.49 12.12
C LEU A 202 10.50 -0.07 13.55
N ARG A 203 10.37 1.25 13.74
CA ARG A 203 9.93 1.88 15.00
C ARG A 203 8.75 2.79 14.72
N MET A 204 7.81 2.88 15.66
CA MET A 204 6.58 3.65 15.48
C MET A 204 6.12 4.29 16.79
N GLU A 205 5.86 5.59 16.74
CA GLU A 205 5.16 6.35 17.77
C GLU A 205 3.65 6.29 17.50
N GLY A 206 3.00 5.22 17.96
CA GLY A 206 1.65 4.85 17.54
C GLY A 206 0.58 5.92 17.77
N LYS A 207 0.62 6.66 18.90
CA LYS A 207 -0.36 7.69 19.23
C LYS A 207 -0.28 8.90 18.30
N GLU A 208 0.92 9.41 18.07
CA GLU A 208 1.13 10.55 17.19
C GLU A 208 0.92 10.16 15.72
N THR A 209 1.35 8.96 15.32
CA THR A 209 1.08 8.40 14.00
C THR A 209 -0.43 8.33 13.73
N PHE A 210 -1.23 7.83 14.68
CA PHE A 210 -2.69 7.77 14.54
C PHE A 210 -3.31 9.15 14.31
N LYS A 211 -2.96 10.16 15.14
CA LYS A 211 -3.48 11.52 15.04
C LYS A 211 -3.17 12.17 13.70
N ASN A 212 -1.91 12.06 13.27
CA ASN A 212 -1.46 12.63 11.99
C ASN A 212 -2.10 11.89 10.80
N ALA A 213 -2.25 10.57 10.88
CA ALA A 213 -2.90 9.77 9.83
C ALA A 213 -4.33 10.24 9.57
N VAL A 214 -5.16 10.34 10.61
CA VAL A 214 -6.57 10.75 10.47
C VAL A 214 -6.69 12.15 9.87
N GLN A 215 -5.86 13.09 10.31
CA GLN A 215 -5.89 14.47 9.81
C GLN A 215 -5.41 14.57 8.35
N ALA A 216 -4.30 13.92 8.01
CA ALA A 216 -3.71 13.99 6.67
C ALA A 216 -4.60 13.28 5.64
N MET A 217 -5.16 12.12 6.00
CA MET A 217 -6.09 11.37 5.14
C MET A 217 -7.38 12.15 4.88
N GLU A 218 -7.95 12.80 5.92
CA GLU A 218 -9.10 13.70 5.75
C GLU A 218 -8.78 14.84 4.77
N THR A 219 -7.66 15.53 4.97
CA THR A 219 -7.24 16.64 4.11
C THR A 219 -7.06 16.20 2.66
N ALA A 220 -6.37 15.08 2.43
CA ALA A 220 -6.15 14.54 1.09
C ALA A 220 -7.48 14.14 0.41
N ALA A 221 -8.37 13.45 1.13
CA ALA A 221 -9.65 13.03 0.61
C ALA A 221 -10.54 14.21 0.19
N ARG A 222 -10.66 15.23 1.05
CA ARG A 222 -11.40 16.45 0.75
C ARG A 222 -10.84 17.18 -0.47
N GLU A 223 -9.52 17.28 -0.57
CA GLU A 223 -8.86 17.94 -1.71
C GLU A 223 -9.06 17.16 -3.01
N ALA A 224 -8.98 15.83 -2.99
CA ALA A 224 -9.25 15.01 -4.18
C ALA A 224 -10.70 15.17 -4.66
N LEU A 225 -11.67 15.12 -3.75
CA LEU A 225 -13.10 15.33 -4.06
C LEU A 225 -13.34 16.73 -4.62
N ARG A 226 -12.72 17.75 -4.02
CA ARG A 226 -12.82 19.15 -4.48
C ARG A 226 -12.28 19.34 -5.90
N ARG A 227 -11.15 18.72 -6.24
CA ARG A 227 -10.55 18.80 -7.59
C ARG A 227 -11.44 18.22 -8.67
N CYS A 228 -12.22 17.19 -8.33
CA CYS A 228 -13.16 16.56 -9.25
C CYS A 228 -14.57 17.17 -9.18
N GLU A 229 -14.82 18.12 -8.26
CA GLU A 229 -16.17 18.66 -7.97
C GLU A 229 -17.19 17.55 -7.62
N ILE A 230 -16.73 16.50 -6.94
CA ILE A 230 -17.52 15.33 -6.57
C ILE A 230 -17.85 15.40 -5.07
N ASP A 231 -19.14 15.26 -4.74
CA ASP A 231 -19.60 15.11 -3.38
C ASP A 231 -19.38 13.66 -2.89
N ILE A 232 -19.04 13.49 -1.60
CA ILE A 232 -18.79 12.17 -0.98
C ILE A 232 -19.98 11.21 -1.13
N THR A 233 -21.20 11.72 -1.24
CA THR A 233 -22.40 10.90 -1.44
C THR A 233 -22.44 10.21 -2.79
N LYS A 234 -21.68 10.70 -3.79
CA LYS A 234 -21.53 10.09 -5.10
C LYS A 234 -20.49 8.98 -5.14
N ILE A 235 -19.62 8.93 -4.14
CA ILE A 235 -18.62 7.86 -4.04
C ILE A 235 -19.32 6.56 -3.66
N LYS A 236 -19.14 5.54 -4.48
CA LYS A 236 -19.68 4.20 -4.22
C LYS A 236 -18.90 3.47 -3.14
N CYS A 237 -17.59 3.56 -3.19
CA CYS A 237 -16.70 2.85 -2.29
C CYS A 237 -15.51 3.73 -1.89
N VAL A 238 -15.28 3.87 -0.61
CA VAL A 238 -14.05 4.46 -0.06
C VAL A 238 -13.14 3.32 0.36
N VAL A 239 -11.94 3.31 -0.16
CA VAL A 239 -10.88 2.31 0.12
C VAL A 239 -9.73 3.02 0.85
N PRO A 240 -9.76 3.11 2.19
CA PRO A 240 -8.66 3.68 2.94
C PRO A 240 -7.50 2.68 3.06
N HIS A 241 -6.31 3.20 3.34
CA HIS A 241 -5.17 2.38 3.77
C HIS A 241 -5.57 1.48 4.96
N GLN A 242 -5.31 0.19 4.82
CA GLN A 242 -5.72 -0.86 5.76
C GLN A 242 -4.68 -1.02 6.90
N ALA A 243 -4.40 0.06 7.64
CA ALA A 243 -3.46 0.02 8.74
C ALA A 243 -4.09 -0.43 10.06
N ASN A 244 -5.32 0.06 10.30
CA ASN A 244 -6.02 -0.09 11.57
C ASN A 244 -7.50 0.30 11.36
N ARG A 245 -8.41 -0.55 11.82
CA ARG A 245 -9.86 -0.33 11.67
C ARG A 245 -10.31 1.00 12.28
N ARG A 246 -9.76 1.39 13.43
CA ARG A 246 -10.10 2.65 14.10
C ARG A 246 -9.69 3.88 13.28
N ILE A 247 -8.57 3.82 12.55
CA ILE A 247 -8.17 4.90 11.61
C ILE A 247 -9.16 4.95 10.45
N ILE A 248 -9.50 3.82 9.86
CA ILE A 248 -10.45 3.72 8.75
C ILE A 248 -11.79 4.34 9.11
N GLU A 249 -12.36 3.96 10.26
CA GLU A 249 -13.64 4.46 10.76
C GLU A 249 -13.57 5.97 11.08
N ALA A 250 -12.51 6.43 11.74
CA ALA A 250 -12.33 7.85 12.06
C ALA A 250 -12.16 8.73 10.81
N VAL A 251 -11.46 8.26 9.79
CA VAL A 251 -11.35 8.97 8.50
C VAL A 251 -12.70 9.00 7.81
N GLY A 252 -13.42 7.87 7.75
CA GLY A 252 -14.76 7.79 7.18
C GLY A 252 -15.73 8.80 7.80
N GLU A 253 -15.78 8.86 9.12
CA GLU A 253 -16.60 9.81 9.85
C GLU A 253 -16.25 11.27 9.50
N ARG A 254 -14.96 11.61 9.50
CA ARG A 254 -14.49 12.97 9.21
C ARG A 254 -14.77 13.44 7.80
N ILE A 255 -14.70 12.57 6.82
CA ILE A 255 -15.01 12.94 5.42
C ILE A 255 -16.51 12.88 5.12
N GLY A 256 -17.34 12.41 6.05
CA GLY A 256 -18.78 12.26 5.89
C GLY A 256 -19.19 11.03 5.09
N ALA A 257 -18.33 10.03 4.99
CA ALA A 257 -18.67 8.76 4.35
C ALA A 257 -19.59 7.93 5.25
N ARG A 258 -20.60 7.28 4.65
CA ARG A 258 -21.44 6.33 5.36
C ARG A 258 -20.64 5.05 5.66
N PRO A 259 -20.95 4.33 6.75
CA PRO A 259 -20.26 3.06 7.07
C PRO A 259 -20.31 2.03 5.95
N ASP A 260 -21.41 1.99 5.17
CA ASP A 260 -21.57 1.10 4.03
C ASP A 260 -20.70 1.46 2.82
N GLN A 261 -20.15 2.67 2.75
CA GLN A 261 -19.20 3.07 1.71
C GLN A 261 -17.76 2.61 2.04
N LEU A 262 -17.43 2.35 3.31
CA LEU A 262 -16.07 1.97 3.70
C LEU A 262 -15.77 0.51 3.33
N PHE A 263 -14.66 0.27 2.65
CA PHE A 263 -14.13 -1.07 2.44
C PHE A 263 -13.10 -1.40 3.50
N ILE A 264 -13.27 -2.54 4.16
CA ILE A 264 -12.40 -2.99 5.26
C ILE A 264 -12.04 -4.45 5.05
N ASN A 265 -10.74 -4.74 4.99
CA ASN A 265 -10.18 -6.10 4.96
C ASN A 265 -8.92 -6.25 5.84
N VAL A 266 -8.66 -5.25 6.67
CA VAL A 266 -7.53 -5.24 7.60
C VAL A 266 -7.56 -6.40 8.59
N ASP A 267 -8.74 -6.93 8.88
CA ASP A 267 -8.96 -8.10 9.75
C ASP A 267 -8.26 -9.36 9.23
N ARG A 268 -8.14 -9.51 7.90
CA ARG A 268 -7.59 -10.70 7.22
C ARG A 268 -6.14 -10.57 6.78
N TYR A 269 -5.65 -9.35 6.60
CA TYR A 269 -4.33 -9.13 6.00
C TYR A 269 -3.40 -8.30 6.87
N GLY A 270 -3.93 -7.61 7.90
CA GLY A 270 -3.17 -6.61 8.64
C GLY A 270 -2.76 -5.44 7.75
N ASN A 271 -1.75 -4.73 8.18
CA ASN A 271 -1.16 -3.62 7.44
C ASN A 271 -0.10 -4.16 6.45
N THR A 272 -0.38 -4.15 5.17
CA THR A 272 0.55 -4.53 4.10
C THR A 272 1.18 -3.31 3.40
N SER A 273 1.28 -2.16 4.08
CA SER A 273 1.91 -0.91 3.59
C SER A 273 1.42 -0.50 2.20
N ALA A 274 2.31 -0.31 1.22
CA ALA A 274 1.97 0.12 -0.15
C ALA A 274 1.00 -0.83 -0.86
N ALA A 275 1.00 -2.12 -0.52
CA ALA A 275 0.11 -3.11 -1.12
C ALA A 275 -1.34 -3.00 -0.63
N SER A 276 -1.59 -2.40 0.54
CA SER A 276 -2.87 -2.52 1.24
C SER A 276 -4.06 -1.98 0.45
N VAL A 277 -3.91 -0.78 -0.14
CA VAL A 277 -4.98 -0.15 -0.93
C VAL A 277 -5.21 -0.90 -2.24
N ALA A 278 -4.14 -1.37 -2.88
CA ALA A 278 -4.26 -2.14 -4.12
C ALA A 278 -4.98 -3.49 -3.89
N ILE A 279 -4.67 -4.19 -2.81
CA ILE A 279 -5.35 -5.44 -2.41
C ILE A 279 -6.82 -5.15 -2.07
N ALA A 280 -7.10 -4.11 -1.32
CA ALA A 280 -8.46 -3.73 -0.94
C ALA A 280 -9.29 -3.30 -2.15
N LEU A 281 -8.71 -2.57 -3.10
CA LEU A 281 -9.34 -2.21 -4.37
C LEU A 281 -9.69 -3.45 -5.19
N ASP A 282 -8.74 -4.39 -5.34
CA ASP A 282 -8.96 -5.63 -6.07
C ASP A 282 -10.12 -6.45 -5.47
N GLU A 283 -10.18 -6.56 -4.16
CA GLU A 283 -11.28 -7.27 -3.48
C GLU A 283 -12.61 -6.53 -3.58
N ALA A 284 -12.64 -5.20 -3.44
CA ALA A 284 -13.85 -4.41 -3.60
C ALA A 284 -14.49 -4.60 -4.98
N VAL A 285 -13.66 -4.62 -6.01
CA VAL A 285 -14.10 -4.87 -7.39
C VAL A 285 -14.50 -6.33 -7.60
N SER A 286 -13.66 -7.27 -7.18
CA SER A 286 -13.90 -8.72 -7.40
C SER A 286 -15.13 -9.24 -6.68
N SER A 287 -15.48 -8.65 -5.52
CA SER A 287 -16.70 -8.97 -4.78
C SER A 287 -17.97 -8.37 -5.39
N GLY A 288 -17.87 -7.59 -6.46
CA GLY A 288 -18.99 -6.89 -7.09
C GLY A 288 -19.49 -5.68 -6.30
N ARG A 289 -18.76 -5.23 -5.26
CA ARG A 289 -19.10 -4.03 -4.49
C ARG A 289 -19.00 -2.75 -5.33
N VAL A 290 -18.14 -2.77 -6.34
CA VAL A 290 -17.96 -1.69 -7.31
C VAL A 290 -18.16 -2.23 -8.71
N GLN A 291 -18.96 -1.52 -9.50
CA GLN A 291 -19.24 -1.83 -10.89
C GLN A 291 -18.65 -0.77 -11.84
N ARG A 292 -18.57 -1.09 -13.12
CA ARG A 292 -18.10 -0.14 -14.14
C ARG A 292 -18.91 1.15 -14.15
N GLY A 293 -18.23 2.30 -14.18
CA GLY A 293 -18.81 3.63 -14.11
C GLY A 293 -19.04 4.15 -12.69
N GLU A 294 -18.82 3.35 -11.65
CA GLU A 294 -18.98 3.80 -10.26
C GLU A 294 -17.68 4.45 -9.73
N LEU A 295 -17.83 5.42 -8.84
CA LEU A 295 -16.74 6.20 -8.30
C LEU A 295 -16.14 5.56 -7.03
N ILE A 296 -14.82 5.50 -6.98
CA ILE A 296 -14.03 5.01 -5.86
C ILE A 296 -13.14 6.14 -5.34
N LEU A 297 -13.05 6.28 -4.02
CA LEU A 297 -12.07 7.14 -3.37
C LEU A 297 -11.03 6.29 -2.64
N LEU A 298 -9.78 6.34 -3.09
CA LEU A 298 -8.65 5.76 -2.39
C LEU A 298 -8.02 6.80 -1.47
N VAL A 299 -7.65 6.43 -0.24
CA VAL A 299 -7.04 7.36 0.72
C VAL A 299 -5.93 6.67 1.49
N VAL A 300 -4.73 7.26 1.51
CA VAL A 300 -3.53 6.66 2.14
C VAL A 300 -2.79 7.62 3.06
N PHE A 301 -2.03 7.01 3.97
CA PHE A 301 -1.07 7.67 4.83
C PHE A 301 0.10 6.71 5.12
N GLY A 302 1.31 7.23 5.24
CA GLY A 302 2.51 6.43 5.49
C GLY A 302 3.63 7.19 6.15
N ALA A 303 4.71 6.47 6.40
CA ALA A 303 5.96 7.05 6.89
C ALA A 303 6.48 8.14 5.96
N GLY A 304 7.21 9.10 6.57
CA GLY A 304 7.78 10.21 5.84
C GLY A 304 7.57 11.55 6.58
N LEU A 305 6.44 12.04 7.07
CA LEU A 305 5.13 11.43 6.73
C LEU A 305 4.76 11.67 5.28
N THR A 306 3.99 10.77 4.71
CA THR A 306 3.41 10.90 3.38
C THR A 306 1.91 10.62 3.41
N TRP A 307 1.14 11.21 2.50
CA TRP A 307 -0.28 10.93 2.36
C TRP A 307 -0.75 11.16 0.93
N GLY A 308 -1.91 10.64 0.62
CA GLY A 308 -2.53 10.87 -0.68
C GLY A 308 -3.97 10.41 -0.74
N ALA A 309 -4.65 10.87 -1.77
CA ALA A 309 -5.97 10.39 -2.15
C ALA A 309 -6.11 10.36 -3.66
N ALA A 310 -6.91 9.44 -4.18
CA ALA A 310 -7.20 9.34 -5.58
C ALA A 310 -8.69 9.07 -5.81
N VAL A 311 -9.29 9.73 -6.79
CA VAL A 311 -10.65 9.45 -7.26
C VAL A 311 -10.55 8.69 -8.57
N ILE A 312 -11.21 7.55 -8.63
CA ILE A 312 -11.24 6.67 -9.80
C ILE A 312 -12.69 6.48 -10.22
N GLU A 313 -12.98 6.62 -11.50
CA GLU A 313 -14.18 6.08 -12.13
C GLU A 313 -13.85 4.70 -12.70
N TRP A 314 -14.43 3.66 -12.10
CA TRP A 314 -14.02 2.28 -12.35
C TRP A 314 -14.40 1.75 -13.73
#